data_f68a544972068dbf568545c08bb66ae4
#
_entry.id   f68a544972068dbf568545c08bb66ae4
#
_cell.length_a   1.000
_cell.length_b   1.000
_cell.length_c   1.000
_cell.angle_alpha   90.00
_cell.angle_beta   90.00
_cell.angle_gamma   90.00
#
_symmetry.space_group_name_H-M   'P 1'
#
loop_
_entity.id
_entity.type
_entity.pdbx_description
1 polymer ?
#
loop_
_entity_poly.entity_id
_entity_poly.type
_entity_poly.pdbx_seq_one_letter_code
_entity_poly.pdbx_strand_id
1 'polypeptide(L)'
;MADHFRRIISTCSSLRDDLNIFMLLHVESVEADGSIIGYKSSSVGKLLDKMYRPEENTAITLFAQPKFDDKGKASYGFYTHKMKVNGVELPSKTPEGMFEEDWIPNDLGLVVKSMKEYYG
;
A
#
# COMPACT_ATOMS: atom_id res chain seq x y z
N MET A 1 9.33 14.06 15.31
CA MET A 1 8.18 13.40 14.68
C MET A 1 8.56 12.26 13.75
N ALA A 2 9.46 12.48 12.78
CA ALA A 2 9.92 11.42 11.88
C ALA A 2 10.52 10.23 12.62
N ASP A 3 11.31 10.47 13.67
CA ASP A 3 11.92 9.43 14.48
C ASP A 3 10.89 8.62 15.25
N HIS A 4 9.83 9.28 15.73
CA HIS A 4 8.74 8.59 16.41
C HIS A 4 8.01 7.64 15.45
N PHE A 5 7.74 8.08 14.23
CA PHE A 5 7.10 7.27 13.22
C PHE A 5 7.97 6.07 12.82
N ARG A 6 9.28 6.28 12.65
CA ARG A 6 10.24 5.21 12.38
C ARG A 6 10.27 4.16 13.49
N ARG A 7 10.15 4.60 14.75
CA ARG A 7 10.10 3.70 15.90
C ARG A 7 8.88 2.81 15.88
N ILE A 8 7.73 3.31 15.43
CA ILE A 8 6.52 2.49 15.27
C ILE A 8 6.80 1.35 14.29
N ILE A 9 7.36 1.66 13.13
CA ILE A 9 7.68 0.65 12.11
C ILE A 9 8.71 -0.36 12.64
N SER A 10 9.78 0.11 13.28
CA SER A 10 10.81 -0.77 13.84
C SER A 10 10.27 -1.67 14.94
N THR A 11 9.39 -1.14 15.79
CA THR A 11 8.74 -1.92 16.84
C THR A 11 7.87 -3.02 16.24
N CYS A 12 7.12 -2.72 15.18
CA CYS A 12 6.32 -3.73 14.48
C CYS A 12 7.20 -4.89 13.98
N SER A 13 8.38 -4.56 13.45
CA SER A 13 9.31 -5.57 12.94
C SER A 13 9.89 -6.48 14.03
N SER A 14 9.91 -6.02 15.28
CA SER A 14 10.49 -6.76 16.41
C SER A 14 9.47 -7.54 17.22
N LEU A 15 8.18 -7.49 16.84
CA LEU A 15 7.12 -8.22 17.52
C LEU A 15 7.11 -9.70 17.12
N ARG A 16 6.22 -10.47 17.76
CA ARG A 16 6.12 -11.91 17.51
C ARG A 16 5.96 -12.23 16.04
N ASP A 17 6.59 -13.29 15.57
CA ASP A 17 6.54 -13.73 14.17
C ASP A 17 5.13 -14.14 13.72
N ASP A 18 4.27 -14.56 14.65
CA ASP A 18 2.91 -14.97 14.34
C ASP A 18 1.91 -13.81 14.32
N LEU A 19 2.37 -12.58 14.54
CA LEU A 19 1.55 -11.39 14.45
C LEU A 19 1.54 -10.82 13.04
N ASN A 20 0.34 -10.53 12.55
CA ASN A 20 0.17 -9.80 11.29
C ASN A 20 -0.23 -8.38 11.63
N ILE A 21 0.59 -7.43 11.21
CA ILE A 21 0.38 -6.02 11.53
C ILE A 21 0.06 -5.26 10.24
N PHE A 22 -1.06 -4.56 10.26
CA PHE A 22 -1.52 -3.74 9.14
C PHE A 22 -1.50 -2.28 9.55
N MET A 23 -0.84 -1.46 8.74
CA MET A 23 -0.83 -0.02 8.93
C MET A 23 -1.70 0.61 7.84
N LEU A 24 -2.74 1.32 8.24
CA LEU A 24 -3.64 1.99 7.32
C LEU A 24 -3.27 3.46 7.25
N LEU A 25 -3.00 3.93 6.04
CA LEU A 25 -2.57 5.29 5.80
C LEU A 25 -3.46 5.95 4.75
N HIS A 26 -3.65 7.24 4.89
CA HIS A 26 -4.26 8.04 3.85
C HIS A 26 -3.26 8.26 2.72
N VAL A 27 -3.76 8.51 1.53
CA VAL A 27 -2.93 8.87 0.40
C VAL A 27 -3.22 10.29 -0.04
N GLU A 28 -2.21 10.94 -0.62
CA GLU A 28 -2.39 12.21 -1.30
C GLU A 28 -1.89 12.09 -2.73
N SER A 29 -2.48 12.88 -3.62
CA SER A 29 -2.09 12.89 -5.02
C SER A 29 -0.77 13.62 -5.22
N VAL A 30 0.02 13.14 -6.17
CA VAL A 30 1.21 13.82 -6.66
C VAL A 30 0.88 14.42 -8.00
N GLU A 31 1.04 15.73 -8.14
CA GLU A 31 0.66 16.45 -9.36
C GLU A 31 1.90 16.99 -10.08
N ALA A 32 1.82 16.99 -11.41
CA ALA A 32 2.80 17.62 -12.28
C ALA A 32 2.05 18.22 -13.47
N ASP A 33 2.35 19.48 -13.79
CA ASP A 33 1.74 20.21 -14.91
C ASP A 33 0.19 20.20 -14.89
N GLY A 34 -0.39 20.30 -13.68
CA GLY A 34 -1.83 20.33 -13.50
C GLY A 34 -2.53 18.97 -13.57
N SER A 35 -1.78 17.89 -13.72
CA SER A 35 -2.33 16.55 -13.80
C SER A 35 -1.81 15.66 -12.67
N ILE A 36 -2.65 14.73 -12.21
CA ILE A 36 -2.25 13.75 -11.21
C ILE A 36 -1.39 12.69 -11.90
N ILE A 37 -0.17 12.48 -11.38
CA ILE A 37 0.78 11.50 -11.93
C ILE A 37 1.00 10.31 -11.02
N GLY A 38 0.59 10.38 -9.76
CA GLY A 38 0.74 9.29 -8.82
C GLY A 38 0.11 9.58 -7.48
N TYR A 39 0.30 8.67 -6.55
CA TYR A 39 -0.12 8.79 -5.16
C TYR A 39 1.01 8.42 -4.24
N LYS A 40 1.04 9.00 -3.06
CA LYS A 40 1.98 8.66 -1.99
C LYS A 40 1.22 8.61 -0.66
N SER A 41 1.80 7.95 0.33
CA SER A 41 1.22 7.95 1.67
C SER A 41 1.23 9.37 2.23
N SER A 42 0.15 9.72 2.91
CA SER A 42 0.03 10.98 3.64
C SER A 42 0.20 10.72 5.12
N SER A 43 1.10 11.43 5.75
CA SER A 43 1.33 11.34 7.17
C SER A 43 1.13 12.71 7.82
N VAL A 44 1.40 12.83 9.11
CA VAL A 44 1.18 14.07 9.86
C VAL A 44 2.24 15.11 9.48
N GLY A 45 1.88 16.00 8.57
CA GLY A 45 2.71 17.13 8.16
C GLY A 45 3.60 16.84 6.94
N LYS A 46 3.74 17.86 6.09
CA LYS A 46 4.50 17.75 4.84
C LYS A 46 6.00 17.50 5.05
N LEU A 47 6.55 17.97 6.14
CA LEU A 47 7.96 17.75 6.45
C LEU A 47 8.23 16.26 6.72
N LEU A 48 7.33 15.62 7.45
CA LEU A 48 7.42 14.19 7.72
C LEU A 48 7.32 13.38 6.44
N ASP A 49 6.41 13.76 5.53
CA ASP A 49 6.24 13.11 4.24
C ASP A 49 7.49 13.18 3.37
N LYS A 50 8.26 14.27 3.48
CA LYS A 50 9.54 14.42 2.76
C LYS A 50 10.66 13.59 3.38
N MET A 51 10.65 13.44 4.70
CA MET A 51 11.73 12.78 5.44
C MET A 51 11.56 11.27 5.54
N TYR A 52 10.33 10.79 5.48
CA TYR A 52 10.05 9.37 5.70
C TYR A 52 8.77 8.94 4.99
N ARG A 53 8.88 7.93 4.16
CA ARG A 53 7.75 7.31 3.47
C ARG A 53 7.59 5.87 3.97
N PRO A 54 6.49 5.56 4.67
CA PRO A 54 6.27 4.21 5.20
C PRO A 54 6.28 3.13 4.13
N GLU A 55 5.73 3.41 2.95
CA GLU A 55 5.65 2.45 1.85
C GLU A 55 7.02 2.00 1.34
N GLU A 56 8.05 2.79 1.53
CA GLU A 56 9.41 2.43 1.14
C GLU A 56 10.08 1.49 2.14
N ASN A 57 9.51 1.39 3.36
CA ASN A 57 10.08 0.63 4.47
C ASN A 57 9.28 -0.61 4.83
N THR A 58 8.32 -0.98 3.99
CA THR A 58 7.51 -2.19 4.16
C THR A 58 7.71 -3.10 2.96
N ALA A 59 7.63 -4.41 3.19
CA ALA A 59 7.75 -5.39 2.12
C ALA A 59 6.49 -5.46 1.26
N ILE A 60 5.34 -5.19 1.86
CA ILE A 60 4.03 -5.28 1.20
C ILE A 60 3.30 -3.97 1.38
N THR A 61 2.98 -3.33 0.28
CA THR A 61 2.15 -2.12 0.24
C THR A 61 1.03 -2.36 -0.75
N LEU A 62 -0.20 -2.30 -0.27
CA LEU A 62 -1.38 -2.48 -1.09
C LEU A 62 -2.11 -1.15 -1.22
N PHE A 63 -2.57 -0.85 -2.41
CA PHE A 63 -3.32 0.38 -2.68
C PHE A 63 -4.80 0.03 -2.85
N ALA A 64 -5.63 0.45 -1.91
CA ALA A 64 -7.06 0.19 -1.95
C ALA A 64 -7.77 1.16 -2.88
N GLN A 65 -8.48 0.63 -3.87
CA GLN A 65 -9.25 1.46 -4.79
C GLN A 65 -10.42 0.64 -5.35
N PRO A 66 -11.62 1.24 -5.45
CA PRO A 66 -12.73 0.56 -6.08
C PRO A 66 -12.59 0.53 -7.59
N LYS A 67 -13.13 -0.51 -8.21
CA LYS A 67 -13.36 -0.58 -9.64
C LYS A 67 -14.86 -0.55 -9.90
N PHE A 68 -15.27 0.12 -10.96
CA PHE A 68 -16.67 0.26 -11.34
C PHE A 68 -16.94 -0.54 -12.61
N ASP A 69 -18.05 -1.27 -12.63
CA ASP A 69 -18.50 -1.97 -13.83
C ASP A 69 -19.28 -1.03 -14.74
N ASP A 70 -19.76 -1.55 -15.90
CA ASP A 70 -20.51 -0.77 -16.89
C ASP A 70 -21.82 -0.20 -16.33
N LYS A 71 -22.34 -0.79 -15.25
CA LYS A 71 -23.56 -0.36 -14.58
C LYS A 71 -23.30 0.61 -13.43
N GLY A 72 -22.03 0.96 -13.19
CA GLY A 72 -21.65 1.83 -12.09
C GLY A 72 -21.54 1.16 -10.73
N LYS A 73 -21.64 -0.17 -10.67
CA LYS A 73 -21.49 -0.91 -9.41
C LYS A 73 -20.01 -1.00 -9.02
N ALA A 74 -19.71 -0.64 -7.76
CA ALA A 74 -18.37 -0.67 -7.25
C ALA A 74 -17.97 -2.06 -6.76
N SER A 75 -16.75 -2.48 -7.08
CA SER A 75 -16.08 -3.63 -6.50
C SER A 75 -14.83 -3.13 -5.78
N TYR A 76 -14.66 -3.51 -4.53
CA TYR A 76 -13.55 -3.04 -3.71
C TYR A 76 -12.41 -4.05 -3.71
N GLY A 77 -11.20 -3.56 -3.82
CA GLY A 77 -10.02 -4.40 -3.88
C GLY A 77 -8.73 -3.65 -3.68
N PHE A 78 -7.63 -4.39 -3.75
CA PHE A 78 -6.29 -3.86 -3.61
C PHE A 78 -5.49 -4.07 -4.89
N TYR A 79 -4.77 -3.03 -5.31
CA TYR A 79 -3.69 -3.20 -6.28
C TYR A 79 -2.46 -3.76 -5.58
N THR A 80 -1.84 -4.76 -6.18
CA THR A 80 -0.74 -5.52 -5.57
C THR A 80 0.63 -5.15 -6.12
N HIS A 81 0.70 -4.65 -7.34
CA HIS A 81 1.96 -4.35 -8.00
C HIS A 81 2.10 -2.87 -8.32
N LYS A 82 3.34 -2.41 -8.39
CA LYS A 82 3.63 -1.07 -8.86
C LYS A 82 3.28 -1.00 -10.34
N MET A 83 2.34 -0.14 -10.69
CA MET A 83 1.85 -0.02 -12.05
C MET A 83 1.27 1.36 -12.29
N LYS A 84 1.03 1.66 -13.57
CA LYS A 84 0.32 2.88 -13.95
C LYS A 84 -1.08 2.52 -14.41
N VAL A 85 -2.07 3.21 -13.87
CA VAL A 85 -3.47 3.10 -14.27
C VAL A 85 -3.91 4.46 -14.82
N ASN A 86 -4.26 4.52 -16.09
CA ASN A 86 -4.62 5.77 -16.77
C ASN A 86 -3.54 6.85 -16.61
N GLY A 87 -2.26 6.46 -16.70
CA GLY A 87 -1.15 7.38 -16.58
C GLY A 87 -0.76 7.75 -15.16
N VAL A 88 -1.46 7.23 -14.15
CA VAL A 88 -1.22 7.52 -12.73
C VAL A 88 -0.46 6.36 -12.10
N GLU A 89 0.69 6.65 -11.50
CA GLU A 89 1.50 5.64 -10.83
C GLU A 89 0.92 5.32 -9.46
N LEU A 90 0.75 4.02 -9.17
CA LEU A 90 0.22 3.53 -7.90
C LEU A 90 1.35 3.13 -6.96
N PRO A 91 1.19 3.37 -5.64
CA PRO A 91 2.26 3.10 -4.66
C PRO A 91 2.33 1.65 -4.20
N SER A 92 1.67 0.74 -4.87
CA SER A 92 1.65 -0.68 -4.49
C SER A 92 2.98 -1.34 -4.75
N LYS A 93 3.36 -2.26 -3.88
CA LYS A 93 4.49 -3.16 -4.11
C LYS A 93 4.31 -4.43 -3.29
N THR A 94 4.70 -5.56 -3.86
CA THR A 94 4.72 -6.85 -3.17
C THR A 94 5.93 -7.64 -3.62
N PRO A 95 6.39 -8.63 -2.82
CA PRO A 95 7.46 -9.50 -3.27
C PRO A 95 7.10 -10.23 -4.56
N GLU A 96 8.10 -10.43 -5.41
CA GLU A 96 7.90 -11.11 -6.69
C GLU A 96 7.34 -12.51 -6.48
N GLY A 97 6.25 -12.82 -7.18
CA GLY A 97 5.61 -14.13 -7.13
C GLY A 97 4.61 -14.32 -6.00
N MET A 98 4.46 -13.36 -5.08
CA MET A 98 3.48 -13.49 -4.00
C MET A 98 2.05 -13.39 -4.52
N PHE A 99 1.79 -12.47 -5.43
CA PHE A 99 0.49 -12.30 -6.07
C PHE A 99 0.64 -12.38 -7.58
N GLU A 100 -0.15 -13.23 -8.22
CA GLU A 100 -0.17 -13.33 -9.67
C GLU A 100 -1.00 -12.22 -10.31
N GLU A 101 -2.03 -11.77 -9.58
CA GLU A 101 -2.97 -10.78 -10.08
C GLU A 101 -2.59 -9.37 -9.62
N ASP A 102 -2.79 -8.38 -10.50
CA ASP A 102 -2.51 -6.99 -10.20
C ASP A 102 -3.53 -6.37 -9.25
N TRP A 103 -4.72 -6.95 -9.17
CA TRP A 103 -5.80 -6.47 -8.33
C TRP A 103 -6.52 -7.66 -7.71
N ILE A 104 -6.70 -7.61 -6.38
CA ILE A 104 -7.32 -8.69 -5.59
C ILE A 104 -8.47 -8.13 -4.76
N PRO A 105 -9.43 -8.97 -4.36
CA PRO A 105 -10.54 -8.52 -3.50
C PRO A 105 -10.04 -7.90 -2.19
N ASN A 106 -10.82 -6.96 -1.63
CA ASN A 106 -10.51 -6.29 -0.37
C ASN A 106 -10.80 -7.24 0.80
N ASP A 107 -9.90 -8.20 0.98
CA ASP A 107 -10.00 -9.24 2.01
C ASP A 107 -8.60 -9.47 2.59
N LEU A 108 -8.38 -8.94 3.80
CA LEU A 108 -7.09 -9.08 4.47
C LEU A 108 -6.78 -10.54 4.85
N GLY A 109 -7.80 -11.37 5.03
CA GLY A 109 -7.61 -12.81 5.24
C GLY A 109 -6.93 -13.47 4.04
N LEU A 110 -7.32 -13.08 2.84
CA LEU A 110 -6.68 -13.53 1.60
C LEU A 110 -5.22 -13.09 1.54
N VAL A 111 -4.94 -11.85 1.92
CA VAL A 111 -3.59 -11.31 1.96
C VAL A 111 -2.72 -12.08 2.94
N VAL A 112 -3.22 -12.34 4.14
CA VAL A 112 -2.49 -13.12 5.17
C VAL A 112 -2.23 -14.54 4.68
N LYS A 113 -3.19 -15.16 4.04
CA LYS A 113 -3.01 -16.50 3.47
C LYS A 113 -1.91 -16.52 2.42
N SER A 114 -1.89 -15.55 1.52
CA SER A 114 -0.86 -15.43 0.49
C SER A 114 0.52 -15.19 1.10
N MET A 115 0.60 -14.40 2.16
CA MET A 115 1.84 -14.17 2.90
C MET A 115 2.37 -15.46 3.51
N LYS A 116 1.51 -16.22 4.16
CA LYS A 116 1.90 -17.49 4.79
C LYS A 116 2.36 -18.53 3.78
N GLU A 117 1.69 -18.61 2.64
CA GLU A 117 2.08 -19.52 1.56
C GLU A 117 3.41 -19.10 0.94
N TYR A 118 3.65 -17.81 0.80
CA TYR A 118 4.87 -17.29 0.19
C TYR A 118 6.10 -17.47 1.10
N TYR A 119 5.96 -17.15 2.37
CA TYR A 119 7.07 -17.21 3.32
C TYR A 119 7.18 -18.56 4.05
N GLY A 120 6.16 -19.33 3.97
CA GLY A 120 5.96 -20.54 4.63
C GLY A 120 6.63 -21.68 4.68
#